data_83e7731a8f8278cbfea91e047af1e2b4
#
_entry.id   83e7731a8f8278cbfea91e047af1e2b4
#
_cell.length_a   1.000
_cell.length_b   1.000
_cell.length_c   1.000
_cell.angle_alpha   90.00
_cell.angle_beta   90.00
_cell.angle_gamma   90.00
#
_symmetry.space_group_name_H-M   'P 1'
#
loop_
_entity.id
_entity.type
_entity.pdbx_description
1 polymer ?
#
loop_
_entity_poly.entity_id
_entity_poly.type
_entity_poly.pdbx_seq_one_letter_code
_entity_poly.pdbx_strand_id
1 'polypeptide(L)'
;MKMGVIQIDTLSKQFDDFIVEAHRLKQLFAPQITLLVGLETDYITNIDLDGLDNLLQRHGDSIEYIVGSIHHVNGIPIDFDLPTYRKALESFGIEKEDDKQEAFMLAYFDAQYELIQRFKPEVIGHFDLCRLFNPNLRFADFPVVQKMIERNIRFAVDYGALFEINTAALRKKWPSPYPAKDVVEVCVLLLY
;
A
#
# COMPACT_ATOMS: atom_id res chain seq x y z
N MET A 1 20.56 -6.17 17.63
CA MET A 1 19.28 -6.38 18.32
C MET A 1 18.63 -7.61 17.67
N LYS A 2 18.44 -8.73 18.40
CA LYS A 2 17.76 -9.91 17.86
C LYS A 2 16.29 -9.55 17.72
N MET A 3 15.76 -9.43 16.50
CA MET A 3 14.31 -9.42 16.30
C MET A 3 13.78 -10.76 16.80
N GLY A 4 13.03 -10.73 17.89
CA GLY A 4 12.33 -11.90 18.39
C GLY A 4 11.28 -12.33 17.37
N VAL A 5 11.26 -13.59 17.00
CA VAL A 5 10.17 -14.16 16.21
C VAL A 5 8.90 -14.05 17.05
N ILE A 6 8.01 -13.14 16.68
CA ILE A 6 6.67 -13.06 17.30
C ILE A 6 5.89 -14.24 16.75
N GLN A 7 5.32 -15.06 17.64
CA GLN A 7 4.51 -16.20 17.22
C GLN A 7 3.17 -15.70 16.64
N ILE A 8 2.66 -16.36 15.60
CA ILE A 8 1.40 -16.01 14.91
C ILE A 8 0.23 -15.91 15.91
N ASP A 9 0.16 -16.81 16.89
CA ASP A 9 -0.88 -16.78 17.94
C ASP A 9 -0.82 -15.50 18.79
N THR A 10 0.38 -14.98 19.05
CA THR A 10 0.56 -13.73 19.78
C THR A 10 0.07 -12.52 18.95
N LEU A 11 0.38 -12.48 17.66
CA LEU A 11 -0.11 -11.43 16.77
C LEU A 11 -1.63 -11.48 16.62
N SER A 12 -2.19 -12.67 16.45
CA SER A 12 -3.63 -12.87 16.37
C SER A 12 -4.34 -12.35 17.62
N LYS A 13 -3.82 -12.70 18.81
CA LYS A 13 -4.38 -12.20 20.08
C LYS A 13 -4.26 -10.67 20.20
N GLN A 14 -3.14 -10.09 19.81
CA GLN A 14 -2.96 -8.63 19.82
C GLN A 14 -3.95 -7.92 18.91
N PHE A 15 -4.27 -8.53 17.76
CA PHE A 15 -5.27 -7.99 16.85
C PHE A 15 -6.68 -8.10 17.45
N ASP A 16 -7.03 -9.22 18.09
CA ASP A 16 -8.31 -9.39 18.81
C ASP A 16 -8.45 -8.31 19.91
N ASP A 17 -7.40 -8.10 20.70
CA ASP A 17 -7.36 -7.08 21.76
C ASP A 17 -7.50 -5.65 21.17
N PHE A 18 -6.87 -5.38 20.00
CA PHE A 18 -7.02 -4.12 19.28
C PHE A 18 -8.46 -3.87 18.85
N ILE A 19 -9.12 -4.84 18.24
CA ILE A 19 -10.52 -4.70 17.78
C ILE A 19 -11.44 -4.38 18.96
N VAL A 20 -11.30 -5.09 20.08
CA VAL A 20 -12.10 -4.85 21.29
C VAL A 20 -11.89 -3.41 21.80
N GLU A 21 -10.64 -2.97 21.92
CA GLU A 21 -10.34 -1.63 22.45
C GLU A 21 -10.75 -0.52 21.46
N ALA A 22 -10.56 -0.71 20.15
CA ALA A 22 -10.99 0.24 19.14
C ALA A 22 -12.51 0.49 19.19
N HIS A 23 -13.30 -0.57 19.28
CA HIS A 23 -14.76 -0.46 19.41
C HIS A 23 -15.20 0.13 20.75
N ARG A 24 -14.48 -0.17 21.86
CA ARG A 24 -14.72 0.48 23.15
C ARG A 24 -14.51 2.00 23.06
N LEU A 25 -13.41 2.43 22.42
CA LEU A 25 -13.12 3.86 22.22
C LEU A 25 -14.15 4.52 21.30
N LYS A 26 -14.54 3.84 20.22
CA LYS A 26 -15.59 4.30 19.31
C LYS A 26 -16.90 4.60 20.07
N GLN A 27 -17.34 3.71 20.94
CA GLN A 27 -18.54 3.90 21.76
C GLN A 27 -18.35 5.03 22.78
N LEU A 28 -17.20 5.07 23.46
CA LEU A 28 -16.90 6.09 24.48
C LEU A 28 -16.96 7.51 23.94
N PHE A 29 -16.42 7.71 22.72
CA PHE A 29 -16.33 9.03 22.09
C PHE A 29 -17.47 9.33 21.12
N ALA A 30 -18.42 8.43 20.91
CA ALA A 30 -19.54 8.60 19.98
C ALA A 30 -20.31 9.93 20.13
N PRO A 31 -20.50 10.51 21.35
CA PRO A 31 -21.15 11.81 21.49
C PRO A 31 -20.32 13.00 21.00
N GLN A 32 -19.02 12.83 20.82
CA GLN A 32 -18.07 13.90 20.49
C GLN A 32 -17.51 13.78 19.07
N ILE A 33 -17.29 12.56 18.60
CA ILE A 33 -16.68 12.29 17.29
C ILE A 33 -17.13 10.93 16.75
N THR A 34 -17.34 10.86 15.44
CA THR A 34 -17.51 9.57 14.75
C THR A 34 -16.14 8.95 14.48
N LEU A 35 -15.88 7.78 15.08
CA LEU A 35 -14.68 6.99 14.83
C LEU A 35 -15.04 5.80 13.93
N LEU A 36 -14.18 5.54 12.95
CA LEU A 36 -14.23 4.33 12.13
C LEU A 36 -13.06 3.42 12.51
N VAL A 37 -13.32 2.13 12.60
CA VAL A 37 -12.29 1.12 12.89
C VAL A 37 -11.85 0.51 11.58
N GLY A 38 -10.60 0.74 11.19
CA GLY A 38 -10.04 0.23 9.95
C GLY A 38 -8.68 -0.43 10.16
N LEU A 39 -8.17 -1.03 9.10
CA LEU A 39 -6.82 -1.57 9.08
C LEU A 39 -6.10 -1.16 7.79
N GLU A 40 -4.79 -0.99 7.89
CA GLU A 40 -3.92 -0.91 6.73
C GLU A 40 -3.32 -2.29 6.45
N THR A 41 -3.34 -2.69 5.18
CA THR A 41 -2.84 -3.98 4.74
C THR A 41 -1.49 -3.81 4.07
N ASP A 42 -0.73 -4.89 4.02
CA ASP A 42 0.49 -4.99 3.23
C ASP A 42 0.51 -6.30 2.43
N TYR A 43 1.01 -6.23 1.22
CA TYR A 43 1.24 -7.41 0.40
C TYR A 43 2.75 -7.70 0.35
N ILE A 44 3.20 -8.70 1.10
CA ILE A 44 4.58 -9.19 1.10
C ILE A 44 4.70 -10.40 0.19
N THR A 45 3.80 -11.38 0.39
CA THR A 45 3.67 -12.62 -0.38
C THR A 45 2.20 -13.05 -0.43
N ASN A 46 1.88 -14.07 -1.22
CA ASN A 46 0.52 -14.63 -1.27
C ASN A 46 0.04 -15.18 0.08
N ILE A 47 0.96 -15.57 0.97
CA ILE A 47 0.61 -16.04 2.32
C ILE A 47 -0.03 -14.90 3.12
N ASP A 48 0.41 -13.67 2.93
CA ASP A 48 -0.13 -12.50 3.65
C ASP A 48 -1.53 -12.16 3.13
N LEU A 49 -1.78 -12.29 1.83
CA LEU A 49 -3.12 -12.14 1.26
C LEU A 49 -4.08 -13.20 1.78
N ASP A 50 -3.64 -14.46 1.90
CA ASP A 50 -4.45 -15.55 2.51
C ASP A 50 -4.66 -15.28 4.00
N GLY A 51 -3.66 -14.71 4.68
CA GLY A 51 -3.76 -14.26 6.07
C GLY A 51 -4.81 -13.18 6.25
N LEU A 52 -4.86 -12.20 5.33
CA LEU A 52 -5.85 -11.13 5.32
C LEU A 52 -7.27 -11.68 5.09
N ASP A 53 -7.47 -12.62 4.15
CA ASP A 53 -8.76 -13.28 3.97
C ASP A 53 -9.25 -13.94 5.27
N ASN A 54 -8.37 -14.70 5.93
CA ASN A 54 -8.70 -15.36 7.20
C ASN A 54 -9.03 -14.33 8.31
N LEU A 55 -8.33 -13.20 8.33
CA LEU A 55 -8.57 -12.12 9.29
C LEU A 55 -9.94 -11.48 9.03
N LEU A 56 -10.25 -11.17 7.77
CA LEU A 56 -11.53 -10.58 7.37
C LEU A 56 -12.71 -11.54 7.59
N GLN A 57 -12.51 -12.86 7.41
CA GLN A 57 -13.54 -13.85 7.76
C GLN A 57 -13.86 -13.86 9.26
N ARG A 58 -12.88 -13.62 10.13
CA ARG A 58 -13.09 -13.58 11.58
C ARG A 58 -13.61 -12.26 12.10
N HIS A 59 -13.17 -11.14 11.52
CA HIS A 59 -13.36 -9.80 12.06
C HIS A 59 -14.04 -8.83 11.08
N GLY A 60 -14.45 -9.27 9.88
CA GLY A 60 -14.97 -8.39 8.84
C GLY A 60 -16.10 -7.47 9.30
N ASP A 61 -17.01 -7.98 10.13
CA ASP A 61 -18.10 -7.18 10.72
C ASP A 61 -17.62 -6.08 11.69
N SER A 62 -16.36 -6.18 12.14
CA SER A 62 -15.74 -5.23 13.09
C SER A 62 -14.76 -4.27 12.42
N ILE A 63 -14.46 -4.49 11.13
CA ILE A 63 -13.56 -3.66 10.32
C ILE A 63 -14.43 -2.86 9.35
N GLU A 64 -14.37 -1.54 9.44
CA GLU A 64 -15.28 -0.66 8.71
C GLU A 64 -14.67 -0.15 7.40
N TYR A 65 -13.34 -0.22 7.26
CA TYR A 65 -12.64 0.09 6.01
C TYR A 65 -11.23 -0.51 6.01
N ILE A 66 -10.69 -0.66 4.81
CA ILE A 66 -9.34 -1.16 4.57
C ILE A 66 -8.56 -0.10 3.80
N VAL A 67 -7.32 0.15 4.22
CA VAL A 67 -6.32 0.89 3.44
C VAL A 67 -5.42 -0.14 2.77
N GLY A 68 -5.45 -0.20 1.44
CA GLY A 68 -4.62 -1.10 0.65
C GLY A 68 -3.27 -0.47 0.34
N SER A 69 -2.19 -1.03 0.88
CA SER A 69 -0.83 -0.51 0.77
C SER A 69 0.15 -1.57 0.29
N ILE A 70 1.20 -1.13 -0.41
CA ILE A 70 2.32 -1.96 -0.84
C ILE A 70 3.60 -1.36 -0.29
N HIS A 71 4.30 -2.11 0.57
CA HIS A 71 5.59 -1.74 1.17
C HIS A 71 6.73 -2.69 0.78
N HIS A 72 6.42 -3.73 -0.03
CA HIS A 72 7.38 -4.76 -0.40
C HIS A 72 7.40 -5.00 -1.92
N VAL A 73 8.57 -5.31 -2.45
CA VAL A 73 8.75 -5.84 -3.81
C VAL A 73 9.66 -7.06 -3.71
N ASN A 74 9.24 -8.19 -4.29
CA ASN A 74 9.92 -9.48 -4.15
C ASN A 74 10.17 -9.89 -2.68
N GLY A 75 9.22 -9.56 -1.77
CA GLY A 75 9.34 -9.82 -0.34
C GLY A 75 10.36 -8.94 0.40
N ILE A 76 10.89 -7.90 -0.23
CA ILE A 76 11.89 -6.99 0.34
C ILE A 76 11.23 -5.62 0.60
N PRO A 77 11.34 -5.06 1.83
CA PRO A 77 10.82 -3.73 2.16
C PRO A 77 11.42 -2.64 1.25
N ILE A 78 10.58 -1.71 0.78
CA ILE A 78 11.00 -0.64 -0.14
C ILE A 78 11.03 0.74 0.50
N ASP A 79 10.53 0.88 1.71
CA ASP A 79 10.36 2.17 2.41
C ASP A 79 11.12 2.27 3.74
N PHE A 80 11.84 1.20 4.13
CA PHE A 80 12.57 1.14 5.37
C PHE A 80 13.83 2.02 5.34
N ASP A 81 14.76 1.74 4.41
CA ASP A 81 15.96 2.54 4.15
C ASP A 81 16.46 2.37 2.71
N LEU A 82 17.37 3.26 2.29
CA LEU A 82 17.94 3.22 0.95
C LEU A 82 18.73 1.93 0.64
N PRO A 83 19.52 1.34 1.56
CA PRO A 83 20.16 0.05 1.32
C PRO A 83 19.19 -1.08 1.06
N THR A 84 18.07 -1.14 1.79
CA THR A 84 17.03 -2.16 1.62
C THR A 84 16.26 -1.95 0.30
N TYR A 85 15.94 -0.71 -0.05
CA TYR A 85 15.36 -0.36 -1.35
C TYR A 85 16.26 -0.82 -2.52
N ARG A 86 17.60 -0.57 -2.42
CA ARG A 86 18.54 -1.05 -3.43
C ARG A 86 18.59 -2.57 -3.54
N LYS A 87 18.45 -3.31 -2.45
CA LYS A 87 18.33 -4.77 -2.49
C LYS A 87 17.08 -5.20 -3.26
N ALA A 88 15.96 -4.52 -3.09
CA ALA A 88 14.75 -4.81 -3.85
C ALA A 88 14.96 -4.57 -5.35
N LEU A 89 15.62 -3.49 -5.75
CA LEU A 89 16.03 -3.25 -7.14
C LEU A 89 16.95 -4.36 -7.67
N GLU A 90 18.02 -4.69 -6.94
CA GLU A 90 19.01 -5.70 -7.33
C GLU A 90 18.43 -7.13 -7.39
N SER A 91 17.30 -7.39 -6.73
CA SER A 91 16.65 -8.71 -6.70
C SER A 91 16.21 -9.20 -8.09
N PHE A 92 16.12 -8.32 -9.08
CA PHE A 92 15.75 -8.66 -10.44
C PHE A 92 16.90 -9.22 -11.28
N GLY A 93 18.17 -9.08 -10.83
CA GLY A 93 19.34 -9.58 -11.56
C GLY A 93 19.58 -8.90 -12.92
N ILE A 94 19.06 -7.69 -13.11
CA ILE A 94 19.16 -6.91 -14.36
C ILE A 94 20.31 -5.92 -14.21
N GLU A 95 21.24 -5.88 -15.17
CA GLU A 95 22.40 -5.00 -15.10
C GLU A 95 22.06 -3.54 -15.47
N LYS A 96 21.25 -3.35 -16.52
CA LYS A 96 20.92 -2.02 -17.01
C LYS A 96 19.93 -1.33 -16.07
N GLU A 97 20.29 -0.14 -15.58
CA GLU A 97 19.56 0.54 -14.50
C GLU A 97 18.10 0.87 -14.86
N ASP A 98 17.85 1.39 -16.09
CA ASP A 98 16.48 1.71 -16.51
C ASP A 98 15.59 0.47 -16.59
N ASP A 99 16.11 -0.63 -17.13
CA ASP A 99 15.37 -1.90 -17.25
C ASP A 99 15.11 -2.52 -15.86
N LYS A 100 16.06 -2.38 -14.93
CA LYS A 100 15.93 -2.77 -13.52
C LYS A 100 14.85 -1.95 -12.82
N GLN A 101 14.88 -0.64 -13.00
CA GLN A 101 13.87 0.28 -12.44
C GLN A 101 12.48 -0.01 -13.01
N GLU A 102 12.37 -0.28 -14.31
CA GLU A 102 11.11 -0.67 -14.93
C GLU A 102 10.58 -1.97 -14.33
N ALA A 103 11.40 -3.02 -14.27
CA ALA A 103 11.00 -4.32 -13.68
C ALA A 103 10.52 -4.18 -12.22
N PHE A 104 11.21 -3.36 -11.44
CA PHE A 104 10.82 -3.08 -10.07
C PHE A 104 9.43 -2.40 -9.97
N MET A 105 9.18 -1.40 -10.81
CA MET A 105 7.88 -0.71 -10.85
C MET A 105 6.77 -1.61 -11.37
N LEU A 106 7.05 -2.45 -12.37
CA LEU A 106 6.09 -3.42 -12.87
C LEU A 106 5.66 -4.38 -11.76
N ALA A 107 6.61 -4.93 -11.00
CA ALA A 107 6.32 -5.82 -9.88
C ALA A 107 5.50 -5.11 -8.76
N TYR A 108 5.83 -3.84 -8.46
CA TYR A 108 5.09 -3.04 -7.50
C TYR A 108 3.63 -2.84 -7.90
N PHE A 109 3.38 -2.39 -9.14
CA PHE A 109 2.01 -2.12 -9.60
C PHE A 109 1.22 -3.41 -9.89
N ASP A 110 1.87 -4.54 -10.19
CA ASP A 110 1.19 -5.83 -10.27
C ASP A 110 0.75 -6.30 -8.88
N ALA A 111 1.62 -6.22 -7.88
CA ALA A 111 1.26 -6.54 -6.50
C ALA A 111 0.10 -5.65 -5.99
N GLN A 112 0.14 -4.35 -6.31
CA GLN A 112 -0.95 -3.42 -6.00
C GLN A 112 -2.25 -3.84 -6.69
N TYR A 113 -2.20 -4.22 -7.96
CA TYR A 113 -3.38 -4.65 -8.71
C TYR A 113 -3.99 -5.92 -8.13
N GLU A 114 -3.16 -6.91 -7.77
CA GLU A 114 -3.62 -8.15 -7.14
C GLU A 114 -4.34 -7.88 -5.81
N LEU A 115 -3.75 -7.03 -4.96
CA LEU A 115 -4.37 -6.61 -3.71
C LEU A 115 -5.71 -5.91 -3.94
N ILE A 116 -5.76 -4.95 -4.86
CA ILE A 116 -6.98 -4.19 -5.19
C ILE A 116 -8.07 -5.11 -5.75
N GLN A 117 -7.72 -6.04 -6.64
CA GLN A 117 -8.68 -6.99 -7.20
C GLN A 117 -9.29 -7.90 -6.14
N ARG A 118 -8.45 -8.39 -5.22
CA ARG A 118 -8.86 -9.39 -4.23
C ARG A 118 -9.71 -8.79 -3.12
N PHE A 119 -9.33 -7.62 -2.61
CA PHE A 119 -9.92 -7.05 -1.39
C PHE A 119 -10.75 -5.78 -1.62
N LYS A 120 -10.60 -5.11 -2.76
CA LYS A 120 -11.27 -3.84 -3.06
C LYS A 120 -11.23 -2.85 -1.88
N PRO A 121 -10.03 -2.51 -1.36
CA PRO A 121 -9.91 -1.62 -0.21
C PRO A 121 -10.59 -0.28 -0.47
N GLU A 122 -11.25 0.27 0.53
CA GLU A 122 -11.93 1.57 0.44
C GLU A 122 -10.97 2.72 0.19
N VAL A 123 -9.72 2.58 0.63
CA VAL A 123 -8.67 3.59 0.45
C VAL A 123 -7.43 2.94 -0.16
N ILE A 124 -6.88 3.54 -1.21
CA ILE A 124 -5.56 3.17 -1.73
C ILE A 124 -4.53 4.06 -1.06
N GLY A 125 -3.66 3.45 -0.25
CA GLY A 125 -2.59 4.14 0.47
C GLY A 125 -1.45 4.53 -0.47
N HIS A 126 -0.77 5.65 -0.20
CA HIS A 126 0.45 6.16 -0.87
C HIS A 126 0.78 5.50 -2.23
N PHE A 127 -0.10 5.65 -3.19
CA PHE A 127 -0.20 4.91 -4.46
C PHE A 127 1.14 4.67 -5.18
N ASP A 128 2.07 5.62 -5.12
CA ASP A 128 3.33 5.62 -5.84
C ASP A 128 4.58 5.54 -4.93
N LEU A 129 4.47 4.86 -3.80
CA LEU A 129 5.55 4.70 -2.82
C LEU A 129 6.83 4.07 -3.42
N CYS A 130 6.71 3.31 -4.50
CA CYS A 130 7.83 2.67 -5.20
C CYS A 130 8.94 3.63 -5.65
N ARG A 131 8.66 4.94 -5.73
CA ARG A 131 9.67 5.96 -6.07
C ARG A 131 10.22 6.74 -4.87
N LEU A 132 9.98 6.27 -3.64
CA LEU A 132 10.40 6.94 -2.40
C LEU A 132 11.87 7.38 -2.39
N PHE A 133 12.79 6.56 -2.90
CA PHE A 133 14.22 6.89 -2.94
C PHE A 133 14.69 7.41 -4.31
N ASN A 134 13.76 7.62 -5.25
CA ASN A 134 14.02 8.21 -6.57
C ASN A 134 12.96 9.28 -6.91
N PRO A 135 12.98 10.44 -6.22
CA PRO A 135 11.94 11.48 -6.34
C PRO A 135 11.86 12.14 -7.72
N ASN A 136 12.90 12.02 -8.53
CA ASN A 136 12.97 12.59 -9.87
C ASN A 136 12.51 11.60 -10.96
N LEU A 137 12.16 10.38 -10.58
CA LEU A 137 11.69 9.38 -11.53
C LEU A 137 10.35 9.82 -12.12
N ARG A 138 10.27 9.79 -13.43
CA ARG A 138 9.06 10.15 -14.18
C ARG A 138 8.45 8.89 -14.78
N PHE A 139 7.21 8.59 -14.46
CA PHE A 139 6.52 7.45 -15.07
C PHE A 139 6.33 7.60 -16.58
N ALA A 140 6.33 8.83 -17.09
CA ALA A 140 6.28 9.11 -18.53
C ALA A 140 7.46 8.50 -19.33
N ASP A 141 8.57 8.24 -18.67
CA ASP A 141 9.74 7.63 -19.31
C ASP A 141 9.59 6.08 -19.42
N PHE A 142 8.53 5.50 -18.83
CA PHE A 142 8.23 4.07 -18.77
C PHE A 142 6.80 3.77 -19.27
N PRO A 143 6.55 3.70 -20.58
CA PRO A 143 5.19 3.57 -21.13
C PRO A 143 4.42 2.32 -20.67
N VAL A 144 5.12 1.24 -20.35
CA VAL A 144 4.47 0.01 -19.84
C VAL A 144 3.99 0.23 -18.41
N VAL A 145 4.80 0.86 -17.58
CA VAL A 145 4.44 1.21 -16.19
C VAL A 145 3.25 2.17 -16.17
N GLN A 146 3.21 3.17 -17.06
CA GLN A 146 2.05 4.07 -17.18
C GLN A 146 0.73 3.31 -17.42
N LYS A 147 0.74 2.32 -18.31
CA LYS A 147 -0.45 1.51 -18.57
C LYS A 147 -0.91 0.72 -17.33
N MET A 148 0.04 0.27 -16.50
CA MET A 148 -0.30 -0.41 -15.25
C MET A 148 -0.89 0.56 -14.21
N ILE A 149 -0.33 1.76 -14.11
CA ILE A 149 -0.88 2.85 -13.28
C ILE A 149 -2.32 3.14 -13.71
N GLU A 150 -2.56 3.37 -14.99
CA GLU A 150 -3.92 3.60 -15.54
C GLU A 150 -4.87 2.43 -15.25
N ARG A 151 -4.41 1.18 -15.43
CA ARG A 151 -5.17 -0.02 -15.12
C ARG A 151 -5.59 -0.04 -13.64
N ASN A 152 -4.64 0.18 -12.73
CA ASN A 152 -4.89 0.12 -11.29
C ASN A 152 -5.84 1.23 -10.85
N ILE A 153 -5.61 2.45 -11.32
CA ILE A 153 -6.48 3.61 -11.02
C ILE A 153 -7.89 3.36 -11.56
N ARG A 154 -8.03 2.97 -12.82
CA ARG A 154 -9.34 2.69 -13.43
C ARG A 154 -10.11 1.64 -12.64
N PHE A 155 -9.47 0.53 -12.30
CA PHE A 155 -10.11 -0.51 -11.52
C PHE A 155 -10.55 -0.01 -10.14
N ALA A 156 -9.70 0.78 -9.46
CA ALA A 156 -10.03 1.36 -8.16
C ALA A 156 -11.20 2.36 -8.24
N VAL A 157 -11.20 3.21 -9.26
CA VAL A 157 -12.29 4.16 -9.53
C VAL A 157 -13.61 3.43 -9.83
N ASP A 158 -13.58 2.36 -10.60
CA ASP A 158 -14.77 1.59 -11.00
C ASP A 158 -15.54 1.00 -9.81
N TYR A 159 -14.86 0.67 -8.70
CA TYR A 159 -15.55 0.23 -7.48
C TYR A 159 -15.70 1.33 -6.40
N GLY A 160 -15.22 2.55 -6.66
CA GLY A 160 -15.43 3.71 -5.80
C GLY A 160 -14.39 3.92 -4.71
N ALA A 161 -13.15 3.43 -4.88
CA ALA A 161 -12.07 3.66 -3.92
C ALA A 161 -11.69 5.14 -3.80
N LEU A 162 -11.25 5.52 -2.61
CA LEU A 162 -10.57 6.78 -2.36
C LEU A 162 -9.06 6.61 -2.55
N PHE A 163 -8.38 7.68 -2.95
CA PHE A 163 -6.92 7.72 -3.01
C PHE A 163 -6.39 8.61 -1.89
N GLU A 164 -5.50 8.07 -1.08
CA GLU A 164 -4.86 8.82 -0.02
C GLU A 164 -3.93 9.89 -0.59
N ILE A 165 -3.97 11.10 -0.03
CA ILE A 165 -2.93 12.12 -0.22
C ILE A 165 -2.02 12.07 1.01
N ASN A 166 -0.96 11.28 0.93
CA ASN A 166 -0.06 11.06 2.05
C ASN A 166 1.05 12.10 2.10
N THR A 167 1.04 12.95 3.13
CA THR A 167 2.00 14.04 3.31
C THR A 167 3.32 13.60 3.96
N ALA A 168 3.53 12.32 4.27
CA ALA A 168 4.79 11.81 4.81
C ALA A 168 5.98 12.07 3.87
N ALA A 169 5.73 12.13 2.54
CA ALA A 169 6.72 12.52 1.55
C ALA A 169 7.34 13.90 1.85
N LEU A 170 6.52 14.87 2.23
CA LEU A 170 6.97 16.23 2.55
C LEU A 170 7.92 16.25 3.76
N ARG A 171 7.67 15.39 4.78
CA ARG A 171 8.60 15.22 5.92
C ARG A 171 9.94 14.61 5.49
N LYS A 172 9.93 13.81 4.42
CA LYS A 172 11.13 13.23 3.78
C LYS A 172 11.77 14.20 2.77
N LYS A 173 11.37 15.48 2.75
CA LYS A 173 11.86 16.55 1.86
C LYS A 173 11.54 16.33 0.38
N TRP A 174 10.48 15.62 0.08
CA TRP A 174 9.93 15.52 -1.26
C TRP A 174 9.21 16.82 -1.67
N PRO A 175 9.18 17.14 -2.97
CA PRO A 175 8.48 18.34 -3.47
C PRO A 175 6.95 18.18 -3.50
N SER A 176 6.44 16.94 -3.38
CA SER A 176 5.02 16.60 -3.47
C SER A 176 4.65 15.50 -2.49
N PRO A 177 3.36 15.34 -2.10
CA PRO A 177 2.88 14.17 -1.37
C PRO A 177 2.92 12.90 -2.23
N TYR A 178 2.53 11.75 -1.66
CA TYR A 178 2.10 10.56 -2.40
C TYR A 178 0.58 10.58 -2.56
N PRO A 179 0.04 10.29 -3.76
CA PRO A 179 0.77 10.25 -5.02
C PRO A 179 1.23 11.63 -5.46
N ALA A 180 2.28 11.68 -6.29
CA ALA A 180 2.75 12.92 -6.87
C ALA A 180 1.82 13.38 -8.00
N LYS A 181 2.06 14.61 -8.45
CA LYS A 181 1.18 15.33 -9.37
C LYS A 181 0.85 14.56 -10.65
N ASP A 182 1.83 13.89 -11.26
CA ASP A 182 1.65 13.12 -12.49
C ASP A 182 0.64 11.95 -12.33
N VAL A 183 0.60 11.30 -11.18
CA VAL A 183 -0.39 10.26 -10.86
C VAL A 183 -1.75 10.89 -10.56
N VAL A 184 -1.78 12.00 -9.81
CA VAL A 184 -3.05 12.73 -9.52
C VAL A 184 -3.72 13.18 -10.82
N GLU A 185 -2.95 13.65 -11.81
CA GLU A 185 -3.47 14.04 -13.12
C GLU A 185 -4.15 12.85 -13.83
N VAL A 186 -3.57 11.64 -13.75
CA VAL A 186 -4.19 10.42 -14.28
C VAL A 186 -5.49 10.09 -13.54
N CYS A 187 -5.50 10.18 -12.20
CA CYS A 187 -6.72 9.98 -11.41
C CYS A 187 -7.84 10.93 -11.85
N VAL A 188 -7.54 12.22 -11.98
CA VAL A 188 -8.52 13.24 -12.39
C VAL A 188 -9.06 12.96 -13.80
N LEU A 189 -8.19 12.60 -14.76
CA LEU A 189 -8.60 12.29 -16.14
C LEU A 189 -9.50 11.04 -16.25
N LEU A 190 -9.41 10.12 -15.29
CA LEU A 190 -10.21 8.89 -15.29
C LEU A 190 -11.52 9.03 -14.49
N LEU A 191 -11.69 10.09 -13.71
CA LEU A 191 -12.92 10.40 -12.96
C LEU A 191 -13.94 11.17 -13.78
N TYR A 192 -13.55 11.70 -14.95
CA TYR A 192 -14.37 12.48 -15.89
C TYR A 192 -14.39 11.87 -17.28
#